data_4b6fe0b3b5bff30354f56e3ff576be15
#
_entry.id   4b6fe0b3b5bff30354f56e3ff576be15
#
_cell.length_a   1.000
_cell.length_b   1.000
_cell.length_c   1.000
_cell.angle_alpha   90.00
_cell.angle_beta   90.00
_cell.angle_gamma   90.00
#
_symmetry.space_group_name_H-M   'P 1'
#
loop_
_entity.id
_entity.type
_entity.pdbx_description
1 polymer ?
#
loop_
_entity_poly.entity_id
_entity_poly.type
_entity_poly.pdbx_seq_one_letter_code
_entity_poly.pdbx_strand_id
1 'polypeptide(L)'
;MFAHGEDQFRDYESKKLQEIASKENIVCSTGGGVVLNESNCDILGELFCVYLYTSIESLCHRLENDSSRPLLSNGDKKKLLENIFLDRESKYEALSSMKIITDTSSIDEICQTIKEHI
;
A
#
# COMPACT_ATOMS: atom_id res chain seq x y z
N MET A 1 -10.57 -15.82 1.99
CA MET A 1 -9.97 -15.77 0.66
C MET A 1 -8.55 -16.33 0.65
N PHE A 2 -7.69 -15.90 1.54
CA PHE A 2 -6.33 -16.41 1.63
C PHE A 2 -6.14 -17.46 2.71
N ALA A 3 -7.22 -18.13 3.14
CA ALA A 3 -7.20 -19.02 4.31
C ALA A 3 -6.07 -20.05 4.26
N HIS A 4 -5.79 -20.62 3.09
CA HIS A 4 -4.74 -21.61 2.92
C HIS A 4 -3.62 -21.13 2.00
N GLY A 5 -3.75 -19.94 1.44
CA GLY A 5 -2.83 -19.41 0.44
C GLY A 5 -2.11 -18.14 0.84
N GLU A 6 -2.36 -17.61 2.04
CA GLU A 6 -1.76 -16.34 2.43
C GLU A 6 -0.23 -16.44 2.54
N ASP A 7 0.28 -17.48 3.16
CA ASP A 7 1.72 -17.67 3.26
C ASP A 7 2.37 -17.83 1.91
N GLN A 8 1.73 -18.57 0.99
CA GLN A 8 2.21 -18.73 -0.37
C GLN A 8 2.17 -17.40 -1.12
N PHE A 9 1.11 -16.63 -0.94
CA PHE A 9 0.98 -15.31 -1.55
C PHE A 9 2.09 -14.38 -1.07
N ARG A 10 2.35 -14.34 0.24
CA ARG A 10 3.39 -13.48 0.83
C ARG A 10 4.78 -13.89 0.33
N ASP A 11 5.02 -15.19 0.21
CA ASP A 11 6.29 -15.69 -0.31
C ASP A 11 6.47 -15.29 -1.78
N TYR A 12 5.43 -15.44 -2.58
CA TYR A 12 5.43 -15.04 -3.97
C TYR A 12 5.65 -13.53 -4.12
N GLU A 13 4.97 -12.75 -3.29
CA GLU A 13 5.10 -11.28 -3.28
C GLU A 13 6.54 -10.87 -3.00
N SER A 14 7.18 -11.51 -2.03
CA SER A 14 8.59 -11.21 -1.67
C SER A 14 9.54 -11.58 -2.80
N LYS A 15 9.32 -12.72 -3.45
CA LYS A 15 10.14 -13.14 -4.58
C LYS A 15 9.99 -12.19 -5.76
N LYS A 16 8.77 -11.75 -6.03
CA LYS A 16 8.48 -10.79 -7.10
C LYS A 16 9.15 -9.45 -6.81
N LEU A 17 9.11 -9.00 -5.57
CA LEU A 17 9.75 -7.74 -5.19
C LEU A 17 11.26 -7.81 -5.41
N GLN A 18 11.91 -8.90 -5.04
CA GLN A 18 13.33 -9.10 -5.29
C GLN A 18 13.67 -9.04 -6.78
N GLU A 19 12.84 -9.66 -7.60
CA GLU A 19 13.01 -9.65 -9.05
C GLU A 19 12.87 -8.26 -9.62
N ILE A 20 11.83 -7.53 -9.19
CA ILE A 20 11.53 -6.18 -9.66
C ILE A 20 12.59 -5.18 -9.22
N ALA A 21 13.12 -5.34 -8.01
CA ALA A 21 14.12 -4.41 -7.45
C ALA A 21 15.40 -4.34 -8.27
N SER A 22 15.69 -5.37 -9.05
CA SER A 22 16.88 -5.40 -9.89
C SER A 22 16.67 -4.77 -11.26
N LYS A 23 15.44 -4.39 -11.59
CA LYS A 23 15.08 -3.80 -12.89
C LYS A 23 15.12 -2.29 -12.83
N GLU A 24 15.35 -1.66 -14.00
CA GLU A 24 15.36 -0.20 -14.15
C GLU A 24 14.17 0.26 -14.98
N ASN A 25 13.81 1.52 -14.80
CA ASN A 25 12.77 2.19 -15.61
C ASN A 25 11.41 1.51 -15.52
N ILE A 26 11.04 1.06 -14.32
CA ILE A 26 9.73 0.49 -14.07
C ILE A 26 9.05 1.19 -12.91
N VAL A 27 7.72 1.12 -12.90
CA VAL A 27 6.89 1.56 -11.78
C VAL A 27 6.16 0.33 -11.25
N CYS A 28 6.27 0.11 -9.94
CA CYS A 28 5.64 -1.03 -9.30
C CYS A 28 4.59 -0.56 -8.31
N SER A 29 3.37 -1.06 -8.47
CA SER A 29 2.31 -0.87 -7.49
C SER A 29 2.29 -2.10 -6.59
N THR A 30 2.49 -1.89 -5.29
CA THR A 30 2.54 -3.00 -4.33
C THR A 30 1.21 -3.16 -3.61
N GLY A 31 0.99 -4.33 -3.06
CA GLY A 31 -0.07 -4.52 -2.07
C GLY A 31 0.32 -3.86 -0.75
N GLY A 32 -0.67 -3.50 0.06
CA GLY A 32 -0.42 -2.82 1.33
C GLY A 32 0.33 -3.68 2.36
N GLY A 33 0.23 -4.99 2.25
CA GLY A 33 0.89 -5.92 3.17
C GLY A 33 2.36 -6.20 2.85
N VAL A 34 2.91 -5.59 1.80
CA VAL A 34 4.31 -5.79 1.43
C VAL A 34 5.27 -5.44 2.57
N VAL A 35 4.89 -4.51 3.44
CA VAL A 35 5.70 -4.06 4.57
C VAL A 35 5.69 -4.99 5.77
N LEU A 36 4.90 -6.05 5.74
CA LEU A 36 4.81 -7.00 6.86
C LEU A 36 6.02 -7.93 6.94
N ASN A 37 6.81 -8.01 5.90
CA ASN A 37 8.02 -8.84 5.83
C ASN A 37 9.26 -7.94 5.92
N GLU A 38 10.14 -8.22 6.86
CA GLU A 38 11.34 -7.41 7.06
C GLU A 38 12.27 -7.39 5.85
N SER A 39 12.40 -8.51 5.15
CA SER A 39 13.26 -8.53 3.97
C SER A 39 12.70 -7.66 2.85
N ASN A 40 11.37 -7.55 2.74
CA ASN A 40 10.75 -6.61 1.82
C ASN A 40 11.05 -5.16 2.22
N CYS A 41 11.01 -4.87 3.51
CA CYS A 41 11.32 -3.53 4.01
C CYS A 41 12.77 -3.14 3.70
N ASP A 42 13.70 -4.07 3.82
CA ASP A 42 15.10 -3.82 3.48
C ASP A 42 15.25 -3.46 2.00
N ILE A 43 14.55 -4.17 1.12
CA ILE A 43 14.55 -3.89 -0.31
C ILE A 43 13.93 -2.52 -0.59
N LEU A 44 12.76 -2.26 -0.02
CA LEU A 44 12.03 -1.00 -0.24
C LEU A 44 12.82 0.20 0.28
N GLY A 45 13.58 0.03 1.34
CA GLY A 45 14.39 1.10 1.90
C GLY A 45 15.48 1.59 0.96
N GLU A 46 15.85 0.79 -0.02
CA GLU A 46 16.87 1.14 -1.00
C GLU A 46 16.27 1.71 -2.30
N LEU A 47 14.95 1.72 -2.41
CA LEU A 47 14.25 2.16 -3.62
C LEU A 47 13.55 3.48 -3.37
N PHE A 48 13.18 4.17 -4.46
CA PHE A 48 12.32 5.35 -4.38
C PHE A 48 10.88 4.88 -4.16
N CYS A 49 10.36 5.12 -2.97
CA CYS A 49 9.02 4.69 -2.59
C CYS A 49 8.10 5.89 -2.38
N VAL A 50 6.93 5.82 -2.96
CA VAL A 50 5.88 6.83 -2.77
C VAL A 50 4.80 6.24 -1.88
N TYR A 51 4.53 6.93 -0.77
CA TYR A 51 3.43 6.56 0.11
C TYR A 51 2.20 7.39 -0.27
N LEU A 52 1.20 6.71 -0.80
CA LEU A 52 -0.07 7.34 -1.15
C LEU A 52 -0.99 7.27 0.06
N TYR A 53 -0.93 8.32 0.88
CA TYR A 53 -1.72 8.39 2.11
C TYR A 53 -3.18 8.71 1.79
N THR A 54 -4.08 8.02 2.46
CA THR A 54 -5.51 8.30 2.41
C THR A 54 -6.03 8.20 3.84
N SER A 55 -6.87 9.14 4.26
CA SER A 55 -7.47 9.09 5.59
C SER A 55 -8.38 7.87 5.72
N ILE A 56 -8.57 7.41 6.95
CA ILE A 56 -9.46 6.27 7.22
C ILE A 56 -10.89 6.60 6.77
N GLU A 57 -11.32 7.84 6.94
CA GLU A 57 -12.64 8.29 6.53
C GLU A 57 -12.82 8.19 5.02
N SER A 58 -11.84 8.63 4.26
CA SER A 58 -11.87 8.52 2.79
C SER A 58 -11.84 7.07 2.34
N LEU A 59 -11.04 6.22 3.00
CA LEU A 59 -10.99 4.79 2.70
C LEU A 59 -12.35 4.13 2.93
N CYS A 60 -12.99 4.44 4.06
CA CYS A 60 -14.32 3.91 4.36
C CYS A 60 -15.34 4.32 3.30
N HIS A 61 -15.28 5.59 2.88
CA HIS A 61 -16.19 6.09 1.85
C HIS A 61 -15.98 5.38 0.51
N ARG A 62 -14.74 5.17 0.11
CA ARG A 62 -14.43 4.44 -1.12
C ARG A 62 -14.92 3.00 -1.07
N LEU A 63 -14.74 2.33 0.07
CA LEU A 63 -15.12 0.93 0.23
C LEU A 63 -16.63 0.73 0.35
N GLU A 64 -17.37 1.73 0.81
CA GLU A 64 -18.84 1.68 0.83
C GLU A 64 -19.42 1.47 -0.56
N ASN A 65 -18.76 1.97 -1.57
CA ASN A 65 -19.18 1.86 -2.96
C ASN A 65 -18.58 0.66 -3.69
N ASP A 66 -17.79 -0.15 -2.98
CA ASP A 66 -17.09 -1.29 -3.57
C ASP A 66 -17.74 -2.60 -3.12
N SER A 67 -18.66 -3.10 -3.93
CA SER A 67 -19.36 -4.36 -3.66
C SER A 67 -18.47 -5.59 -3.83
N SER A 68 -17.27 -5.43 -4.36
CA SER A 68 -16.35 -6.55 -4.53
C SER A 68 -15.64 -6.96 -3.24
N ARG A 69 -15.88 -6.24 -2.14
CA ARG A 69 -15.26 -6.51 -0.84
C ARG A 69 -16.29 -6.89 0.21
N PRO A 70 -16.93 -8.06 0.08
CA PRO A 70 -18.03 -8.43 0.96
C PRO A 70 -17.62 -8.78 2.39
N LEU A 71 -16.33 -8.91 2.68
CA LEU A 71 -15.84 -9.27 4.01
C LEU A 71 -15.90 -8.10 5.00
N LEU A 72 -16.08 -6.89 4.52
CA LEU A 72 -16.13 -5.71 5.38
C LEU A 72 -17.59 -5.32 5.63
N SER A 73 -18.07 -5.61 6.82
CA SER A 73 -19.41 -5.18 7.24
C SER A 73 -19.40 -3.69 7.61
N ASN A 74 -20.58 -3.07 7.58
CA ASN A 74 -20.70 -1.64 7.79
C ASN A 74 -20.15 -1.15 9.13
N GLY A 75 -20.46 -1.85 10.22
CA GLY A 75 -20.04 -1.42 11.55
C GLY A 75 -18.58 -1.70 11.84
N ASP A 76 -18.04 -2.77 11.25
CA ASP A 76 -16.70 -3.24 11.54
C ASP A 76 -15.65 -2.73 10.55
N LYS A 77 -16.08 -2.21 9.42
CA LYS A 77 -15.21 -1.73 8.36
C LYS A 77 -14.23 -0.67 8.86
N LYS A 78 -14.73 0.36 9.50
CA LYS A 78 -13.90 1.45 10.00
C LYS A 78 -12.91 0.97 11.04
N LYS A 79 -13.38 0.15 11.98
CA LYS A 79 -12.53 -0.41 13.03
C LYS A 79 -11.43 -1.29 12.46
N LEU A 80 -11.77 -2.12 11.48
CA LEU A 80 -10.79 -2.97 10.82
C LEU A 80 -9.72 -2.13 10.11
N LEU A 81 -10.13 -1.11 9.40
CA LEU A 81 -9.19 -0.21 8.72
C LEU A 81 -8.31 0.55 9.70
N GLU A 82 -8.86 0.99 10.83
CA GLU A 82 -8.08 1.65 11.87
C GLU A 82 -6.99 0.73 12.42
N ASN A 83 -7.33 -0.52 12.68
CA ASN A 83 -6.37 -1.50 13.18
C ASN A 83 -5.26 -1.78 12.19
N ILE A 84 -5.61 -1.95 10.91
CA ILE A 84 -4.64 -2.15 9.85
C ILE A 84 -3.72 -0.93 9.72
N PHE A 85 -4.31 0.26 9.76
CA PHE A 85 -3.56 1.51 9.64
C PHE A 85 -2.56 1.66 10.78
N LEU A 86 -3.00 1.46 12.03
CA LEU A 86 -2.13 1.59 13.19
C LEU A 86 -0.96 0.60 13.14
N ASP A 87 -1.21 -0.59 12.59
CA ASP A 87 -0.19 -1.63 12.49
C ASP A 87 0.87 -1.32 11.42
N ARG A 88 0.50 -0.61 10.37
CA ARG A 88 1.35 -0.43 9.18
C ARG A 88 1.87 0.98 8.96
N GLU A 89 1.22 1.99 9.56
CA GLU A 89 1.52 3.39 9.28
C GLU A 89 2.98 3.75 9.51
N SER A 90 3.54 3.34 10.63
CA SER A 90 4.94 3.63 10.95
C SER A 90 5.90 3.05 9.91
N LYS A 91 5.56 1.89 9.36
CA LYS A 91 6.38 1.25 8.33
C LYS A 91 6.29 2.00 7.01
N TYR A 92 5.09 2.41 6.61
CA TYR A 92 4.91 3.21 5.39
C TYR A 92 5.68 4.51 5.48
N GLU A 93 5.56 5.21 6.61
CA GLU A 93 6.27 6.48 6.83
C GLU A 93 7.80 6.28 6.78
N ALA A 94 8.30 5.25 7.45
CA ALA A 94 9.73 5.00 7.53
C ALA A 94 10.34 4.66 6.16
N LEU A 95 9.58 3.97 5.31
CA LEU A 95 10.08 3.51 4.01
C LEU A 95 9.85 4.51 2.88
N SER A 96 8.97 5.49 3.08
CA SER A 96 8.62 6.42 2.01
C SER A 96 9.75 7.41 1.74
N SER A 97 10.04 7.59 0.46
CA SER A 97 10.87 8.69 -0.03
C SER A 97 10.02 9.95 -0.18
N MET A 98 8.73 9.77 -0.38
CA MET A 98 7.78 10.83 -0.63
C MET A 98 6.40 10.39 -0.15
N LYS A 99 5.66 11.31 0.47
CA LYS A 99 4.29 11.06 0.92
C LYS A 99 3.34 12.01 0.20
N ILE A 100 2.28 11.47 -0.37
CA ILE A 100 1.24 12.26 -1.04
C ILE A 100 -0.09 12.00 -0.35
N ILE A 101 -0.76 13.09 0.06
CA ILE A 101 -2.10 13.00 0.63
C ILE A 101 -3.10 12.96 -0.53
N THR A 102 -3.76 11.83 -0.69
CA THR A 102 -4.63 11.59 -1.84
C THR A 102 -6.06 12.09 -1.65
N ASP A 103 -6.43 12.45 -0.42
CA ASP A 103 -7.80 12.89 -0.09
C ASP A 103 -8.23 14.13 -0.90
N THR A 104 -7.29 15.01 -1.16
CA THR A 104 -7.55 16.32 -1.77
C THR A 104 -6.91 16.47 -3.14
N SER A 105 -6.33 15.41 -3.68
CA SER A 105 -5.62 15.46 -4.96
C SER A 105 -6.27 14.56 -5.99
N SER A 106 -6.31 15.02 -7.24
CA SER A 106 -6.75 14.18 -8.36
C SER A 106 -5.63 13.22 -8.75
N ILE A 107 -5.97 12.20 -9.53
CA ILE A 107 -4.98 11.25 -10.05
C ILE A 107 -3.94 12.00 -10.89
N ASP A 108 -4.35 12.94 -11.72
CA ASP A 108 -3.44 13.73 -12.55
C ASP A 108 -2.46 14.55 -11.71
N GLU A 109 -2.96 15.17 -10.64
CA GLU A 109 -2.12 15.95 -9.72
C GLU A 109 -1.10 15.06 -9.01
N ILE A 110 -1.52 13.88 -8.57
CA ILE A 110 -0.66 12.90 -7.92
C ILE A 110 0.46 12.47 -8.87
N CYS A 111 0.10 12.10 -10.09
CA CYS A 111 1.08 11.68 -11.10
C CYS A 111 2.06 12.80 -11.44
N GLN A 112 1.59 14.03 -11.55
CA GLN A 112 2.44 15.18 -11.84
C GLN A 112 3.43 15.42 -10.70
N THR A 113 2.97 15.33 -9.46
CA THR A 113 3.81 15.50 -8.28
C THR A 113 4.93 14.46 -8.24
N ILE A 114 4.59 13.20 -8.50
CA ILE A 114 5.58 12.12 -8.54
C ILE A 114 6.61 12.39 -9.65
N LYS A 115 6.14 12.76 -10.83
CA LYS A 115 6.98 13.01 -11.97
C LYS A 115 8.00 14.13 -11.71
N GLU A 116 7.62 15.13 -10.96
CA GLU A 116 8.51 16.25 -10.62
C GLU A 116 9.66 15.84 -9.70
N HIS A 117 9.52 14.71 -9.00
CA HIS A 117 10.48 14.25 -8.00
C HIS A 117 11.34 13.08 -8.47
N ILE A 118 11.10 12.58 -9.63
CA ILE A 118 11.93 11.49 -10.21
C ILE A 118 12.71 11.97 -11.49
#